data_109c046f1e86781dca53b376721298c1
#
_entry.id   109c046f1e86781dca53b376721298c1
#
_cell.length_a   1.000
_cell.length_b   1.000
_cell.length_c   1.000
_cell.angle_alpha   90.00
_cell.angle_beta   90.00
_cell.angle_gamma   90.00
#
_symmetry.space_group_name_H-M   'P 1'
#
loop_
_entity.id
_entity.type
_entity.pdbx_description
1 polymer ?
#
loop_
_entity_poly.entity_id
_entity_poly.type
_entity_poly.pdbx_seq_one_letter_code
_entity_poly.pdbx_strand_id
1 'polypeptide(L)'
;VPTTRAQRRRRYVIWTVTIVVLLLGSLFVRDVNRSAHGAVSPRRAENRDFAALANVLITQENQFDNHLSYLLTTGQSLTRPRFEARLEQLEQQLPAWLTQASLLSSPELAHHVNSSLASLTDVRVNDYQALLGYVANSLQLPWSVTSTVEVALSAQSAQASLSSSSAAWGVDRWSLVREPGRVKLPATSDHVGTLNLSTALANLAAAPSLEVTKGIGITAVLVSPSPLPSPAGELLLPPSGSIRLGITVTNASYVRQNVAVTCTFVEINGARLSQSQTLTATLGPLGSFAFVPKLLKVASGLRSQLTIVARGAPAGPKMSTSRHYLVIVSPSGNS
;
A
#
# COMPACT_ATOMS: atom_id res chain seq x y z
N VAL A 1 -8.70 1.90 23.94
CA VAL A 1 -9.54 1.96 22.72
C VAL A 1 -8.59 2.03 21.54
N PRO A 2 -8.55 1.02 20.65
CA PRO A 2 -7.65 1.03 19.50
C PRO A 2 -8.10 2.09 18.48
N THR A 3 -7.24 3.05 18.23
CA THR A 3 -7.47 4.07 17.19
C THR A 3 -7.44 3.40 15.82
N THR A 4 -8.55 3.51 15.08
CA THR A 4 -8.70 2.95 13.73
C THR A 4 -7.67 3.54 12.75
N ARG A 5 -7.17 2.74 11.78
CA ARG A 5 -6.23 3.15 10.73
C ARG A 5 -6.63 4.47 10.03
N ALA A 6 -7.93 4.71 9.87
CA ALA A 6 -8.46 5.94 9.29
C ALA A 6 -8.20 7.19 10.15
N GLN A 7 -8.23 7.07 11.48
CA GLN A 7 -7.93 8.20 12.38
C GLN A 7 -6.44 8.55 12.41
N ARG A 8 -5.55 7.56 12.26
CA ARG A 8 -4.11 7.81 12.10
C ARG A 8 -3.82 8.50 10.77
N ARG A 9 -4.41 8.06 9.65
CA ARG A 9 -4.28 8.74 8.34
C ARG A 9 -4.71 10.20 8.41
N ARG A 10 -5.86 10.51 9.00
CA ARG A 10 -6.36 11.89 9.16
C ARG A 10 -5.41 12.77 9.98
N ARG A 11 -4.82 12.25 11.04
CA ARG A 11 -3.86 13.00 11.87
C ARG A 11 -2.56 13.29 11.11
N TYR A 12 -2.01 12.33 10.36
CA TYR A 12 -0.79 12.54 9.57
C TYR A 12 -1.02 13.58 8.46
N VAL A 13 -2.12 13.52 7.73
CA VAL A 13 -2.46 14.50 6.70
C VAL A 13 -2.59 15.91 7.31
N ILE A 14 -3.27 16.05 8.45
CA ILE A 14 -3.40 17.33 9.14
C ILE A 14 -2.02 17.86 9.59
N TRP A 15 -1.17 17.01 10.15
CA TRP A 15 0.18 17.40 10.60
C TRP A 15 1.08 17.79 9.42
N THR A 16 1.03 17.09 8.31
CA THR A 16 1.84 17.41 7.11
C THR A 16 1.41 18.74 6.52
N VAL A 17 0.10 18.96 6.36
CA VAL A 17 -0.45 20.23 5.88
C VAL A 17 -0.10 21.37 6.84
N THR A 18 -0.20 21.16 8.16
CA THR A 18 0.13 22.18 9.16
C THR A 18 1.62 22.55 9.13
N ILE A 19 2.51 21.57 8.96
CA ILE A 19 3.96 21.81 8.85
C ILE A 19 4.28 22.59 7.56
N VAL A 20 3.66 22.22 6.43
CA VAL A 20 3.85 22.93 5.16
C VAL A 20 3.34 24.37 5.27
N VAL A 21 2.16 24.60 5.86
CA VAL A 21 1.59 25.93 6.07
C VAL A 21 2.44 26.75 7.04
N LEU A 22 2.99 26.15 8.11
CA LEU A 22 3.89 26.84 9.05
C LEU A 22 5.24 27.16 8.43
N LEU A 23 5.80 26.29 7.58
CA LEU A 23 7.03 26.58 6.83
C LEU A 23 6.82 27.70 5.82
N LEU A 24 5.72 27.68 5.07
CA LEU A 24 5.36 28.74 4.15
C LEU A 24 5.08 30.06 4.90
N GLY A 25 4.37 30.01 6.01
CA GLY A 25 4.11 31.16 6.88
C GLY A 25 5.38 31.76 7.50
N SER A 26 6.32 30.92 7.96
CA SER A 26 7.59 31.40 8.54
C SER A 26 8.51 32.05 7.53
N LEU A 27 8.52 31.58 6.28
CA LEU A 27 9.22 32.23 5.17
C LEU A 27 8.61 33.59 4.85
N PHE A 28 7.29 33.71 4.86
CA PHE A 28 6.58 34.96 4.61
C PHE A 28 6.86 36.01 5.69
N VAL A 29 6.81 35.66 6.97
CA VAL A 29 7.09 36.55 8.10
C VAL A 29 8.55 36.99 8.14
N ARG A 30 9.49 36.14 7.76
CA ARG A 30 10.92 36.45 7.75
C ARG A 30 11.28 37.48 6.66
N ASP A 31 10.53 37.52 5.60
CA ASP A 31 10.79 38.40 4.44
C ASP A 31 10.15 39.79 4.60
N VAL A 32 8.98 39.88 5.23
CA VAL A 32 8.34 41.16 5.59
C VAL A 32 9.25 41.99 6.52
N ASN A 33 10.02 41.37 7.40
CA ASN A 33 10.90 42.04 8.33
C ASN A 33 12.26 42.45 7.70
N ARG A 34 12.67 41.89 6.56
CA ARG A 34 13.88 42.27 5.82
C ARG A 34 13.65 43.42 4.85
N SER A 35 12.42 43.65 4.42
CA SER A 35 12.05 44.68 3.42
C SER A 35 12.14 46.13 3.96
N ALA A 36 12.35 46.30 5.28
CA ALA A 36 12.41 47.63 5.90
C ALA A 36 13.75 48.39 5.73
N HIS A 37 14.80 47.72 5.22
CA HIS A 37 16.16 48.33 5.26
C HIS A 37 16.91 48.39 3.93
N GLY A 38 16.22 48.51 2.82
CA GLY A 38 16.88 48.82 1.54
C GLY A 38 15.84 48.89 0.42
N ALA A 39 15.81 49.98 -0.29
CA ALA A 39 14.95 50.21 -1.45
C ALA A 39 15.30 49.26 -2.61
N VAL A 40 15.04 48.00 -2.42
CA VAL A 40 15.02 47.01 -3.50
C VAL A 40 13.73 47.25 -4.27
N SER A 41 13.82 47.44 -5.60
CA SER A 41 12.62 47.63 -6.40
C SER A 41 11.65 46.44 -6.12
N PRO A 42 10.33 46.72 -6.01
CA PRO A 42 9.33 45.65 -5.71
C PRO A 42 9.50 44.41 -6.59
N ARG A 43 9.83 44.63 -7.83
CA ARG A 43 10.10 43.59 -8.85
C ARG A 43 11.27 42.66 -8.50
N ARG A 44 12.33 43.16 -7.87
CA ARG A 44 13.45 42.31 -7.43
C ARG A 44 13.09 41.48 -6.21
N ALA A 45 12.18 41.99 -5.36
CA ALA A 45 11.66 41.23 -4.21
C ALA A 45 10.78 40.08 -4.70
N GLU A 46 9.83 40.29 -5.58
CA GLU A 46 8.94 39.28 -6.17
C GLU A 46 9.70 38.17 -6.89
N ASN A 47 10.73 38.54 -7.68
CA ASN A 47 11.58 37.54 -8.34
C ASN A 47 12.41 36.71 -7.36
N ARG A 48 12.82 37.26 -6.23
CA ARG A 48 13.50 36.48 -5.17
C ARG A 48 12.54 35.53 -4.48
N ASP A 49 11.33 35.95 -4.21
CA ASP A 49 10.31 35.15 -3.55
C ASP A 49 9.89 33.98 -4.45
N PHE A 50 9.66 34.26 -5.74
CA PHE A 50 9.45 33.23 -6.75
C PHE A 50 10.61 32.21 -6.77
N ALA A 51 11.85 32.70 -6.85
CA ALA A 51 13.02 31.84 -6.89
C ALA A 51 13.17 30.99 -5.62
N ALA A 52 12.86 31.55 -4.46
CA ALA A 52 12.92 30.81 -3.21
C ALA A 52 11.90 29.66 -3.20
N LEU A 53 10.67 29.92 -3.61
CA LEU A 53 9.62 28.91 -3.67
C LEU A 53 9.88 27.87 -4.77
N ALA A 54 10.31 28.29 -5.96
CA ALA A 54 10.69 27.40 -7.04
C ALA A 54 11.86 26.48 -6.65
N ASN A 55 12.87 27.03 -5.92
CA ASN A 55 13.98 26.24 -5.38
C ASN A 55 13.50 25.17 -4.40
N VAL A 56 12.54 25.49 -3.53
CA VAL A 56 11.96 24.51 -2.60
C VAL A 56 11.28 23.39 -3.37
N LEU A 57 10.43 23.71 -4.34
CA LEU A 57 9.71 22.73 -5.15
C LEU A 57 10.66 21.82 -5.91
N ILE A 58 11.62 22.36 -6.66
CA ILE A 58 12.58 21.57 -7.43
C ILE A 58 13.48 20.73 -6.51
N THR A 59 13.81 21.24 -5.32
CA THR A 59 14.57 20.46 -4.34
C THR A 59 13.77 19.27 -3.82
N GLN A 60 12.48 19.43 -3.57
CA GLN A 60 11.60 18.34 -3.16
C GLN A 60 11.45 17.29 -4.27
N GLU A 61 11.25 17.71 -5.52
CA GLU A 61 11.22 16.84 -6.68
C GLU A 61 12.54 16.04 -6.84
N ASN A 62 13.68 16.71 -6.67
CA ASN A 62 14.99 16.05 -6.71
C ASN A 62 15.20 15.04 -5.57
N GLN A 63 14.74 15.37 -4.37
CA GLN A 63 14.77 14.44 -3.24
C GLN A 63 13.88 13.21 -3.50
N PHE A 64 12.72 13.41 -4.08
CA PHE A 64 11.84 12.32 -4.47
C PHE A 64 12.49 11.39 -5.50
N ASP A 65 13.05 11.96 -6.59
CA ASP A 65 13.75 11.22 -7.63
C ASP A 65 14.88 10.36 -7.04
N ASN A 66 15.68 10.97 -6.16
CA ASN A 66 16.74 10.26 -5.43
C ASN A 66 16.19 9.14 -4.55
N HIS A 67 15.10 9.39 -3.78
CA HIS A 67 14.53 8.41 -2.88
C HIS A 67 13.88 7.26 -3.66
N LEU A 68 13.18 7.55 -4.76
CA LEU A 68 12.58 6.53 -5.61
C LEU A 68 13.67 5.68 -6.29
N SER A 69 14.69 6.31 -6.89
CA SER A 69 15.83 5.61 -7.49
C SER A 69 16.54 4.72 -6.47
N TYR A 70 16.80 5.25 -5.26
CA TYR A 70 17.38 4.48 -4.16
C TYR A 70 16.50 3.30 -3.74
N LEU A 71 15.19 3.51 -3.61
CA LEU A 71 14.24 2.46 -3.24
C LEU A 71 14.20 1.35 -4.30
N LEU A 72 14.24 1.72 -5.58
CA LEU A 72 14.23 0.76 -6.69
C LEU A 72 15.54 -0.06 -6.77
N THR A 73 16.68 0.53 -6.41
CA THR A 73 17.98 -0.13 -6.50
C THR A 73 18.37 -0.92 -5.24
N THR A 74 17.93 -0.48 -4.06
CA THR A 74 18.34 -1.07 -2.77
C THR A 74 17.20 -1.68 -1.98
N GLY A 75 15.97 -1.50 -2.43
CA GLY A 75 14.76 -1.93 -1.73
C GLY A 75 14.66 -3.43 -1.48
N GLN A 76 15.42 -4.25 -2.23
CA GLN A 76 15.54 -5.70 -2.01
C GLN A 76 16.01 -6.10 -0.60
N SER A 77 16.67 -5.20 0.12
CA SER A 77 17.10 -5.41 1.51
C SER A 77 15.98 -5.13 2.53
N LEU A 78 14.90 -4.53 2.11
CA LEU A 78 13.77 -4.18 2.98
C LEU A 78 12.80 -5.36 3.09
N THR A 79 12.09 -5.42 4.22
CA THR A 79 10.91 -6.28 4.30
C THR A 79 9.77 -5.67 3.47
N ARG A 80 8.90 -6.52 2.92
CA ARG A 80 7.78 -6.08 2.09
C ARG A 80 6.93 -4.95 2.72
N PRO A 81 6.49 -5.03 4.00
CA PRO A 81 5.72 -3.94 4.61
C PRO A 81 6.47 -2.61 4.69
N ARG A 82 7.80 -2.66 4.88
CA ARG A 82 8.63 -1.45 4.89
C ARG A 82 8.82 -0.85 3.50
N PHE A 83 8.95 -1.70 2.50
CA PHE A 83 9.01 -1.27 1.11
C PHE A 83 7.70 -0.59 0.69
N GLU A 84 6.57 -1.22 0.96
CA GLU A 84 5.23 -0.68 0.70
C GLU A 84 5.01 0.68 1.38
N ALA A 85 5.33 0.76 2.67
CA ALA A 85 5.15 2.00 3.42
C ALA A 85 6.00 3.16 2.85
N ARG A 86 7.22 2.88 2.38
CA ARG A 86 8.07 3.90 1.73
C ARG A 86 7.52 4.32 0.37
N LEU A 87 7.04 3.36 -0.43
CA LEU A 87 6.45 3.66 -1.73
C LEU A 87 5.16 4.48 -1.58
N GLU A 88 4.28 4.11 -0.63
CA GLU A 88 3.07 4.88 -0.29
C GLU A 88 3.42 6.29 0.20
N GLN A 89 4.48 6.44 0.99
CA GLN A 89 4.95 7.75 1.44
C GLN A 89 5.39 8.64 0.27
N LEU A 90 6.06 8.07 -0.74
CA LEU A 90 6.43 8.79 -1.95
C LEU A 90 5.18 9.19 -2.74
N GLU A 91 4.24 8.29 -2.98
CA GLU A 91 3.01 8.58 -3.71
C GLU A 91 2.22 9.74 -3.08
N GLN A 92 2.16 9.80 -1.74
CA GLN A 92 1.45 10.86 -1.02
C GLN A 92 2.05 12.25 -1.18
N GLN A 93 3.29 12.39 -1.66
CA GLN A 93 3.93 13.70 -1.88
C GLN A 93 3.52 14.37 -3.19
N LEU A 94 3.18 13.57 -4.21
CA LEU A 94 2.95 14.07 -5.57
C LEU A 94 1.84 15.12 -5.70
N PRO A 95 0.65 14.97 -5.07
CA PRO A 95 -0.42 15.97 -5.21
C PRO A 95 -0.06 17.34 -4.64
N ALA A 96 0.82 17.40 -3.64
CA ALA A 96 1.22 18.65 -3.02
C ALA A 96 2.03 19.54 -3.99
N TRP A 97 2.79 18.96 -4.91
CA TRP A 97 3.61 19.69 -5.86
C TRP A 97 2.77 20.45 -6.89
N LEU A 98 1.70 19.82 -7.39
CA LEU A 98 0.77 20.51 -8.31
C LEU A 98 0.16 21.76 -7.65
N THR A 99 -0.22 21.63 -6.38
CA THR A 99 -0.73 22.77 -5.61
C THR A 99 0.35 23.83 -5.43
N GLN A 100 1.57 23.45 -5.09
CA GLN A 100 2.69 24.39 -4.93
C GLN A 100 3.04 25.07 -6.25
N ALA A 101 3.12 24.34 -7.35
CA ALA A 101 3.41 24.88 -8.67
C ALA A 101 2.34 25.89 -9.12
N SER A 102 1.07 25.62 -8.85
CA SER A 102 -0.04 26.54 -9.19
C SER A 102 -0.04 27.83 -8.39
N LEU A 103 0.56 27.83 -7.21
CA LEU A 103 0.71 29.05 -6.38
C LEU A 103 1.91 29.90 -6.77
N LEU A 104 2.83 29.38 -7.59
CA LEU A 104 3.99 30.11 -8.05
C LEU A 104 3.58 31.08 -9.15
N SER A 105 3.75 32.37 -8.90
CA SER A 105 3.53 33.42 -9.88
C SER A 105 4.59 34.49 -9.77
N SER A 106 5.10 34.94 -10.89
CA SER A 106 5.97 36.11 -10.99
C SER A 106 5.48 37.01 -12.09
N PRO A 107 5.14 38.26 -11.81
CA PRO A 107 4.58 39.20 -12.81
C PRO A 107 5.53 39.55 -13.96
N GLU A 108 6.83 39.46 -13.75
CA GLU A 108 7.84 39.91 -14.74
C GLU A 108 8.59 38.81 -15.45
N LEU A 109 8.94 37.74 -14.76
CA LEU A 109 9.46 36.54 -15.38
C LEU A 109 8.33 35.74 -16.05
N ALA A 110 7.21 36.36 -16.04
CA ALA A 110 5.87 35.92 -15.91
C ALA A 110 5.46 34.73 -16.76
N HIS A 111 5.42 34.84 -18.05
CA HIS A 111 4.65 33.83 -18.78
C HIS A 111 5.43 32.60 -19.14
N HIS A 112 6.69 32.71 -19.50
CA HIS A 112 7.47 31.55 -19.92
C HIS A 112 7.93 30.67 -18.75
N VAL A 113 8.44 31.27 -17.69
CA VAL A 113 9.03 30.54 -16.57
C VAL A 113 8.00 29.87 -15.70
N ASN A 114 6.94 30.58 -15.36
CA ASN A 114 5.85 30.03 -14.59
C ASN A 114 5.18 28.89 -15.33
N SER A 115 4.92 29.06 -16.64
CA SER A 115 4.36 28.01 -17.47
C SER A 115 5.31 26.84 -17.66
N SER A 116 6.61 27.09 -17.85
CA SER A 116 7.61 26.01 -17.95
C SER A 116 7.76 25.23 -16.66
N LEU A 117 7.78 25.90 -15.50
CA LEU A 117 7.86 25.22 -14.20
C LEU A 117 6.59 24.45 -13.88
N ALA A 118 5.42 25.04 -14.11
CA ALA A 118 4.15 24.36 -13.91
C ALA A 118 4.00 23.14 -14.81
N SER A 119 4.34 23.29 -16.10
CA SER A 119 4.34 22.18 -17.06
C SER A 119 5.35 21.09 -16.69
N LEU A 120 6.56 21.46 -16.26
CA LEU A 120 7.55 20.51 -15.77
C LEU A 120 7.00 19.70 -14.59
N THR A 121 6.45 20.36 -13.58
CA THR A 121 5.91 19.70 -12.39
C THR A 121 4.74 18.81 -12.75
N ASP A 122 3.82 19.24 -13.61
CA ASP A 122 2.68 18.43 -14.07
C ASP A 122 3.15 17.15 -14.79
N VAL A 123 4.07 17.28 -15.74
CA VAL A 123 4.67 16.15 -16.45
C VAL A 123 5.34 15.19 -15.47
N ARG A 124 6.16 15.71 -14.56
CA ARG A 124 6.89 14.85 -13.60
C ARG A 124 5.94 14.13 -12.63
N VAL A 125 4.89 14.79 -12.16
CA VAL A 125 3.89 14.15 -11.29
C VAL A 125 3.21 12.99 -12.02
N ASN A 126 2.75 13.20 -13.25
CA ASN A 126 2.10 12.18 -14.05
C ASN A 126 3.06 11.00 -14.35
N ASP A 127 4.31 11.31 -14.69
CA ASP A 127 5.34 10.30 -14.97
C ASP A 127 5.68 9.47 -13.72
N TYR A 128 5.85 10.11 -12.56
CA TYR A 128 6.09 9.39 -11.31
C TYR A 128 4.89 8.55 -10.88
N GLN A 129 3.66 9.02 -11.08
CA GLN A 129 2.45 8.23 -10.81
C GLN A 129 2.41 6.98 -11.69
N ALA A 130 2.73 7.11 -12.99
CA ALA A 130 2.80 5.97 -13.90
C ALA A 130 3.87 4.96 -13.48
N LEU A 131 5.06 5.44 -13.06
CA LEU A 131 6.15 4.60 -12.58
C LEU A 131 5.79 3.88 -11.26
N LEU A 132 5.20 4.60 -10.29
CA LEU A 132 4.76 4.01 -9.03
C LEU A 132 3.68 2.94 -9.26
N GLY A 133 2.74 3.21 -10.17
CA GLY A 133 1.72 2.24 -10.60
C GLY A 133 2.35 0.99 -11.22
N TYR A 134 3.39 1.15 -12.04
CA TYR A 134 4.12 0.01 -12.63
C TYR A 134 4.88 -0.80 -11.58
N VAL A 135 5.57 -0.13 -10.65
CA VAL A 135 6.24 -0.80 -9.51
C VAL A 135 5.24 -1.57 -8.67
N ALA A 136 4.13 -0.94 -8.30
CA ALA A 136 3.07 -1.57 -7.52
C ALA A 136 2.52 -2.81 -8.21
N ASN A 137 2.26 -2.72 -9.52
CA ASN A 137 1.74 -3.82 -10.32
C ASN A 137 2.76 -4.97 -10.45
N SER A 138 4.02 -4.65 -10.73
CA SER A 138 5.10 -5.63 -10.88
C SER A 138 5.36 -6.41 -9.59
N LEU A 139 5.19 -5.80 -8.44
CA LEU A 139 5.36 -6.40 -7.12
C LEU A 139 4.04 -6.91 -6.52
N GLN A 140 2.93 -6.85 -7.27
CA GLN A 140 1.60 -7.26 -6.80
C GLN A 140 1.22 -6.61 -5.46
N LEU A 141 1.39 -5.29 -5.37
CA LEU A 141 1.03 -4.53 -4.18
C LEU A 141 -0.52 -4.40 -4.07
N PRO A 142 -1.08 -4.11 -2.87
CA PRO A 142 -2.53 -4.09 -2.65
C PRO A 142 -3.31 -3.12 -3.54
N TRP A 143 -2.65 -2.06 -4.03
CA TRP A 143 -3.23 -1.04 -4.92
C TRP A 143 -2.86 -1.22 -6.39
N SER A 144 -2.25 -2.37 -6.76
CA SER A 144 -1.85 -2.62 -8.14
C SER A 144 -3.06 -2.70 -9.08
N VAL A 145 -2.88 -2.18 -10.30
CA VAL A 145 -3.86 -2.22 -11.37
C VAL A 145 -3.70 -3.54 -12.15
N THR A 146 -4.80 -4.11 -12.63
CA THR A 146 -4.82 -5.45 -13.23
C THR A 146 -4.24 -5.53 -14.65
N SER A 147 -4.08 -4.42 -15.36
CA SER A 147 -3.57 -4.40 -16.75
C SER A 147 -2.05 -4.22 -16.80
N THR A 148 -1.31 -5.32 -16.95
CA THR A 148 0.16 -5.34 -16.94
C THR A 148 0.82 -4.74 -18.18
N VAL A 149 0.22 -4.88 -19.36
CA VAL A 149 0.83 -4.44 -20.62
C VAL A 149 0.76 -2.93 -20.78
N GLU A 150 -0.40 -2.32 -20.56
CA GLU A 150 -0.58 -0.88 -20.66
C GLU A 150 0.28 -0.13 -19.61
N VAL A 151 0.38 -0.70 -18.40
CA VAL A 151 1.19 -0.12 -17.33
C VAL A 151 2.68 -0.17 -17.66
N ALA A 152 3.18 -1.22 -18.31
CA ALA A 152 4.58 -1.31 -18.74
C ALA A 152 4.93 -0.31 -19.82
N LEU A 153 4.06 -0.14 -20.82
CA LEU A 153 4.26 0.85 -21.90
C LEU A 153 4.22 2.28 -21.37
N SER A 154 3.28 2.58 -20.46
CA SER A 154 3.22 3.91 -19.82
C SER A 154 4.43 4.19 -18.95
N ALA A 155 5.00 3.21 -18.27
CA ALA A 155 6.22 3.37 -17.48
C ALA A 155 7.46 3.67 -18.34
N GLN A 156 7.62 3.02 -19.49
CA GLN A 156 8.70 3.33 -20.43
C GLN A 156 8.56 4.74 -21.01
N SER A 157 7.34 5.12 -21.40
CA SER A 157 7.02 6.46 -21.85
C SER A 157 7.32 7.49 -20.76
N ALA A 158 6.93 7.22 -19.52
CA ALA A 158 7.18 8.09 -18.38
C ALA A 158 8.68 8.28 -18.11
N GLN A 159 9.50 7.24 -18.19
CA GLN A 159 10.96 7.38 -18.06
C GLN A 159 11.57 8.28 -19.14
N ALA A 160 11.18 8.08 -20.40
CA ALA A 160 11.65 8.92 -21.50
C ALA A 160 11.18 10.38 -21.33
N SER A 161 9.96 10.58 -20.84
CA SER A 161 9.39 11.88 -20.53
C SER A 161 10.11 12.59 -19.38
N LEU A 162 10.46 11.89 -18.30
CA LEU A 162 11.27 12.44 -17.19
C LEU A 162 12.61 12.95 -17.68
N SER A 163 13.31 12.18 -18.52
CA SER A 163 14.61 12.59 -19.08
C SER A 163 14.47 13.80 -20.00
N SER A 164 13.45 13.80 -20.88
CA SER A 164 13.23 14.90 -21.83
C SER A 164 12.79 16.18 -21.12
N SER A 165 11.90 16.10 -20.13
CA SER A 165 11.43 17.25 -19.34
C SER A 165 12.56 17.87 -18.50
N SER A 166 13.42 17.03 -17.93
CA SER A 166 14.61 17.47 -17.20
C SER A 166 15.62 18.20 -18.12
N ALA A 167 15.81 17.70 -19.34
CA ALA A 167 16.67 18.36 -20.34
C ALA A 167 16.07 19.69 -20.79
N ALA A 168 14.77 19.75 -21.09
CA ALA A 168 14.06 20.97 -21.45
C ALA A 168 14.18 22.03 -20.35
N TRP A 169 13.93 21.67 -19.10
CA TRP A 169 14.13 22.55 -17.95
C TRP A 169 15.56 23.07 -17.85
N GLY A 170 16.55 22.22 -18.14
CA GLY A 170 17.95 22.63 -18.18
C GLY A 170 18.19 23.80 -19.13
N VAL A 171 17.54 23.80 -20.30
CA VAL A 171 17.63 24.90 -21.29
C VAL A 171 16.88 26.13 -20.79
N ASP A 172 15.64 25.98 -20.36
CA ASP A 172 14.81 27.09 -19.88
C ASP A 172 15.44 27.77 -18.67
N ARG A 173 15.98 27.02 -17.75
CA ARG A 173 16.71 27.51 -16.59
C ARG A 173 17.89 28.43 -16.97
N TRP A 174 18.64 28.08 -18.04
CA TRP A 174 19.74 28.90 -18.52
C TRP A 174 19.26 30.19 -19.17
N SER A 175 18.12 30.20 -19.85
CA SER A 175 17.53 31.41 -20.41
C SER A 175 17.20 32.45 -19.33
N LEU A 176 16.73 31.97 -18.15
CA LEU A 176 16.43 32.79 -16.99
C LEU A 176 17.64 33.42 -16.30
N VAL A 177 18.77 32.70 -16.30
CA VAL A 177 20.03 33.18 -15.72
C VAL A 177 20.61 34.36 -16.50
N ARG A 178 20.21 34.58 -17.78
CA ARG A 178 20.69 35.66 -18.65
C ARG A 178 19.95 36.97 -18.48
N GLU A 179 18.80 36.97 -17.80
CA GLU A 179 18.03 38.16 -17.56
C GLU A 179 18.64 39.07 -16.45
N PRO A 180 18.48 40.40 -16.54
CA PRO A 180 18.98 41.31 -15.51
C PRO A 180 18.21 41.16 -14.20
N GLY A 181 18.75 40.34 -13.30
CA GLY A 181 18.15 40.03 -12.01
C GLY A 181 18.65 38.72 -11.42
N ARG A 182 19.38 37.91 -12.20
CA ARG A 182 20.08 36.65 -11.85
C ARG A 182 19.36 35.82 -10.81
N VAL A 183 18.23 35.24 -11.19
CA VAL A 183 17.59 34.16 -10.41
C VAL A 183 18.27 32.85 -10.79
N LYS A 184 18.96 32.20 -9.86
CA LYS A 184 19.50 30.87 -10.06
C LYS A 184 18.46 29.85 -9.62
N LEU A 185 17.91 29.12 -10.57
CA LEU A 185 17.06 27.95 -10.28
C LEU A 185 17.91 26.66 -10.35
N PRO A 186 17.66 25.68 -9.49
CA PRO A 186 18.39 24.42 -9.50
C PRO A 186 18.09 23.61 -10.75
N ALA A 187 18.98 22.67 -11.08
CA ALA A 187 18.71 21.63 -12.05
C ALA A 187 17.77 20.59 -11.44
N THR A 188 17.00 19.93 -12.26
CA THR A 188 16.27 18.72 -11.87
C THR A 188 17.19 17.52 -11.93
N SER A 189 17.04 16.59 -10.99
CA SER A 189 17.67 15.27 -11.05
C SER A 189 16.88 14.35 -12.01
N ASP A 190 17.58 13.37 -12.57
CA ASP A 190 17.03 12.42 -13.53
C ASP A 190 17.56 11.00 -13.25
N HIS A 191 17.66 10.63 -11.98
CA HIS A 191 18.17 9.31 -11.60
C HIS A 191 17.20 8.19 -11.98
N VAL A 192 15.91 8.42 -11.83
CA VAL A 192 14.86 7.46 -12.20
C VAL A 192 14.74 7.35 -13.72
N GLY A 193 14.82 8.46 -14.46
CA GLY A 193 14.76 8.47 -15.92
C GLY A 193 15.88 7.70 -16.59
N THR A 194 17.09 7.71 -15.98
CA THR A 194 18.27 6.99 -16.48
C THR A 194 18.44 5.58 -15.91
N LEU A 195 17.60 5.18 -14.94
CA LEU A 195 17.67 3.86 -14.31
C LEU A 195 17.27 2.76 -15.30
N ASN A 196 17.98 1.62 -15.28
CA ASN A 196 17.45 0.42 -15.93
C ASN A 196 16.30 -0.18 -15.09
N LEU A 197 15.08 0.33 -15.34
CA LEU A 197 13.89 -0.01 -14.56
C LEU A 197 13.55 -1.50 -14.63
N SER A 198 13.71 -2.13 -15.79
CA SER A 198 13.40 -3.55 -15.96
C SER A 198 14.34 -4.42 -15.10
N THR A 199 15.62 -4.11 -15.06
CA THR A 199 16.59 -4.81 -14.20
C THR A 199 16.32 -4.54 -12.72
N ALA A 200 16.01 -3.30 -12.34
CA ALA A 200 15.71 -2.94 -10.97
C ALA A 200 14.47 -3.70 -10.46
N LEU A 201 13.41 -3.73 -11.26
CA LEU A 201 12.17 -4.46 -10.91
C LEU A 201 12.37 -5.98 -10.89
N ALA A 202 13.16 -6.54 -11.82
CA ALA A 202 13.49 -7.97 -11.78
C ALA A 202 14.22 -8.34 -10.48
N ASN A 203 15.18 -7.50 -10.04
CA ASN A 203 15.88 -7.70 -8.78
C ASN A 203 14.96 -7.61 -7.56
N LEU A 204 14.05 -6.63 -7.55
CA LEU A 204 13.05 -6.50 -6.49
C LEU A 204 12.08 -7.68 -6.47
N ALA A 205 11.60 -8.12 -7.62
CA ALA A 205 10.68 -9.26 -7.73
C ALA A 205 11.33 -10.59 -7.33
N ALA A 206 12.64 -10.73 -7.54
CA ALA A 206 13.42 -11.89 -7.14
C ALA A 206 13.83 -11.88 -5.66
N ALA A 207 13.65 -10.77 -4.95
CA ALA A 207 14.07 -10.62 -3.56
C ALA A 207 13.14 -11.42 -2.62
N PRO A 208 13.66 -12.41 -1.85
CA PRO A 208 12.82 -13.22 -0.93
C PRO A 208 12.11 -12.38 0.13
N SER A 209 12.69 -11.25 0.53
CA SER A 209 12.14 -10.31 1.52
C SER A 209 10.90 -9.57 1.01
N LEU A 210 10.75 -9.46 -0.32
CA LEU A 210 9.63 -8.82 -1.01
C LEU A 210 8.64 -9.82 -1.60
N GLU A 211 8.92 -11.13 -1.48
CA GLU A 211 8.03 -12.17 -1.99
C GLU A 211 6.62 -12.01 -1.41
N VAL A 212 5.62 -12.17 -2.25
CA VAL A 212 4.22 -12.19 -1.84
C VAL A 212 4.00 -13.42 -0.97
N THR A 213 3.73 -13.22 0.30
CA THR A 213 3.34 -14.31 1.19
C THR A 213 1.99 -14.86 0.71
N LYS A 214 2.04 -15.95 -0.06
CA LYS A 214 0.83 -16.67 -0.46
C LYS A 214 0.48 -17.65 0.66
N GLY A 215 -0.69 -17.51 1.22
CA GLY A 215 -1.12 -18.44 2.25
C GLY A 215 -2.51 -18.10 2.79
N ILE A 216 -3.16 -19.13 3.27
CA ILE A 216 -4.40 -19.00 4.03
C ILE A 216 -4.20 -19.71 5.38
N GLY A 217 -4.85 -19.19 6.41
CA GLY A 217 -4.77 -19.74 7.76
C GLY A 217 -6.15 -19.82 8.40
N ILE A 218 -6.43 -20.92 9.11
CA ILE A 218 -7.58 -21.00 10.02
C ILE A 218 -7.15 -20.37 11.33
N THR A 219 -7.65 -19.16 11.64
CA THR A 219 -7.24 -18.38 12.81
C THR A 219 -8.09 -18.63 14.04
N ALA A 220 -9.38 -18.94 13.85
CA ALA A 220 -10.27 -19.29 14.95
C ALA A 220 -11.29 -20.34 14.54
N VAL A 221 -11.64 -21.21 15.48
CA VAL A 221 -12.75 -22.14 15.38
C VAL A 221 -13.60 -21.99 16.64
N LEU A 222 -14.81 -21.51 16.47
CA LEU A 222 -15.81 -21.37 17.54
C LEU A 222 -16.79 -22.53 17.44
N VAL A 223 -17.14 -23.11 18.56
CA VAL A 223 -18.06 -24.25 18.64
C VAL A 223 -19.17 -23.90 19.61
N SER A 224 -20.41 -24.18 19.22
CA SER A 224 -21.60 -24.03 20.07
C SER A 224 -22.42 -25.32 20.06
N PRO A 225 -22.79 -25.85 21.22
CA PRO A 225 -22.56 -25.34 22.57
C PRO A 225 -21.07 -25.27 22.92
N SER A 226 -20.74 -24.38 23.87
CA SER A 226 -19.32 -24.19 24.31
C SER A 226 -18.75 -25.49 24.84
N PRO A 227 -17.54 -25.88 24.36
CA PRO A 227 -16.88 -27.09 24.85
C PRO A 227 -16.59 -26.97 26.36
N LEU A 228 -16.66 -28.11 27.02
CA LEU A 228 -16.18 -28.28 28.40
C LEU A 228 -14.62 -28.36 28.37
N PRO A 229 -13.96 -28.08 29.51
CA PRO A 229 -12.52 -28.25 29.61
C PRO A 229 -12.07 -29.67 29.20
N SER A 230 -11.12 -29.76 28.27
CA SER A 230 -10.62 -31.03 27.74
C SER A 230 -9.17 -30.88 27.28
N PRO A 231 -8.43 -31.96 27.09
CA PRO A 231 -7.10 -31.93 26.51
C PRO A 231 -7.05 -31.26 25.13
N ALA A 232 -5.88 -30.76 24.75
CA ALA A 232 -5.68 -30.13 23.45
C ALA A 232 -6.03 -31.09 22.29
N GLY A 233 -6.82 -30.58 21.34
CA GLY A 233 -7.30 -31.36 20.18
C GLY A 233 -8.59 -32.13 20.42
N GLU A 234 -9.13 -32.13 21.64
CA GLU A 234 -10.42 -32.73 21.97
C GLU A 234 -11.47 -31.62 22.20
N LEU A 235 -12.68 -31.85 21.73
CA LEU A 235 -13.86 -31.02 21.96
C LEU A 235 -14.88 -31.84 22.76
N LEU A 236 -14.83 -31.71 24.07
CA LEU A 236 -15.85 -32.33 24.94
C LEU A 236 -17.08 -31.42 24.97
N LEU A 237 -18.19 -31.88 24.42
CA LEU A 237 -19.43 -31.11 24.35
C LEU A 237 -20.43 -31.59 25.39
N PRO A 238 -21.23 -30.68 25.93
CA PRO A 238 -22.40 -31.08 26.74
C PRO A 238 -23.38 -31.90 25.89
N PRO A 239 -24.34 -32.60 26.51
CA PRO A 239 -25.37 -33.33 25.77
C PRO A 239 -26.05 -32.42 24.75
N SER A 240 -25.95 -32.78 23.46
CA SER A 240 -26.47 -31.98 22.35
C SER A 240 -26.74 -32.88 21.15
N GLY A 241 -27.82 -32.60 20.43
CA GLY A 241 -28.12 -33.29 19.16
C GLY A 241 -27.53 -32.61 17.93
N SER A 242 -26.86 -31.47 18.09
CA SER A 242 -26.25 -30.71 16.99
C SER A 242 -25.16 -29.78 17.49
N ILE A 243 -24.22 -29.49 16.61
CA ILE A 243 -23.18 -28.48 16.84
C ILE A 243 -23.24 -27.41 15.74
N ARG A 244 -22.95 -26.16 16.15
CA ARG A 244 -22.76 -25.03 15.24
C ARG A 244 -21.30 -24.63 15.27
N LEU A 245 -20.74 -24.40 14.11
CA LEU A 245 -19.35 -23.98 13.96
C LEU A 245 -19.27 -22.53 13.42
N GLY A 246 -18.30 -21.78 13.90
CA GLY A 246 -17.85 -20.52 13.31
C GLY A 246 -16.35 -20.66 13.00
N ILE A 247 -15.96 -20.55 11.73
CA ILE A 247 -14.58 -20.79 11.29
C ILE A 247 -14.06 -19.51 10.68
N THR A 248 -13.09 -18.88 11.32
CA THR A 248 -12.43 -17.68 10.78
C THR A 248 -11.22 -18.11 9.97
N VAL A 249 -11.21 -17.71 8.70
CA VAL A 249 -10.08 -17.92 7.79
C VAL A 249 -9.51 -16.57 7.41
N THR A 250 -8.18 -16.46 7.45
CA THR A 250 -7.44 -15.26 7.08
C THR A 250 -6.62 -15.53 5.83
N ASN A 251 -6.71 -14.60 4.88
CA ASN A 251 -5.82 -14.53 3.73
C ASN A 251 -4.55 -13.78 4.15
N ALA A 252 -3.44 -14.49 4.27
CA ALA A 252 -2.13 -13.90 4.60
C ALA A 252 -1.40 -13.34 3.37
N SER A 253 -2.05 -13.33 2.20
CA SER A 253 -1.46 -12.82 0.98
C SER A 253 -1.91 -11.38 0.67
N TYR A 254 -1.12 -10.70 -0.14
CA TYR A 254 -1.43 -9.34 -0.62
C TYR A 254 -2.33 -9.33 -1.86
N VAL A 255 -2.77 -10.49 -2.32
CA VAL A 255 -3.70 -10.60 -3.44
C VAL A 255 -5.03 -11.18 -2.97
N ARG A 256 -6.10 -10.83 -3.69
CA ARG A 256 -7.43 -11.40 -3.46
C ARG A 256 -7.40 -12.91 -3.70
N GLN A 257 -7.99 -13.68 -2.80
CA GLN A 257 -8.02 -15.14 -2.84
C GLN A 257 -9.45 -15.65 -2.80
N ASN A 258 -9.77 -16.62 -3.68
CA ASN A 258 -10.98 -17.40 -3.53
C ASN A 258 -10.67 -18.56 -2.59
N VAL A 259 -11.38 -18.64 -1.49
CA VAL A 259 -11.15 -19.65 -0.44
C VAL A 259 -12.36 -20.55 -0.33
N ALA A 260 -12.11 -21.85 -0.32
CA ALA A 260 -13.08 -22.89 -0.02
C ALA A 260 -12.78 -23.52 1.34
N VAL A 261 -13.76 -23.53 2.23
CA VAL A 261 -13.68 -24.18 3.54
C VAL A 261 -14.55 -25.42 3.54
N THR A 262 -13.96 -26.58 3.70
CA THR A 262 -14.67 -27.86 3.79
C THR A 262 -14.62 -28.35 5.23
N CYS A 263 -15.78 -28.58 5.81
CA CYS A 263 -15.95 -29.21 7.12
C CYS A 263 -16.44 -30.63 6.92
N THR A 264 -15.70 -31.61 7.40
CA THR A 264 -16.07 -33.02 7.36
C THR A 264 -16.18 -33.55 8.79
N PHE A 265 -17.32 -34.13 9.08
CA PHE A 265 -17.63 -34.74 10.38
C PHE A 265 -17.92 -36.22 10.19
N VAL A 266 -17.15 -37.07 10.86
CA VAL A 266 -17.23 -38.56 10.71
C VAL A 266 -17.31 -39.20 12.08
N GLU A 267 -18.27 -40.05 12.30
CA GLU A 267 -18.36 -40.90 13.51
C GLU A 267 -17.31 -41.98 13.47
N ILE A 268 -16.57 -42.17 14.59
CA ILE A 268 -15.44 -43.14 14.66
C ILE A 268 -15.91 -44.54 14.94
N ASN A 269 -16.99 -44.73 15.72
CA ASN A 269 -17.42 -46.02 16.24
C ASN A 269 -18.79 -46.42 15.70
N GLY A 270 -18.92 -46.70 14.41
CA GLY A 270 -20.10 -47.39 13.93
C GLY A 270 -20.82 -46.66 12.80
N ALA A 271 -21.97 -46.46 12.80
CA ALA A 271 -22.85 -46.31 11.69
C ALA A 271 -22.77 -44.96 11.01
N ARG A 272 -21.90 -44.76 10.03
CA ARG A 272 -22.21 -44.10 8.75
C ARG A 272 -22.74 -42.66 8.71
N LEU A 273 -22.67 -41.88 9.75
CA LEU A 273 -22.97 -40.45 9.61
C LEU A 273 -21.68 -39.70 9.23
N SER A 274 -21.40 -39.62 7.94
CA SER A 274 -20.43 -38.67 7.40
C SER A 274 -21.20 -37.46 6.89
N GLN A 275 -20.91 -36.30 7.44
CA GLN A 275 -21.45 -35.02 6.98
C GLN A 275 -20.31 -34.18 6.44
N SER A 276 -20.46 -33.67 5.22
CA SER A 276 -19.46 -32.76 4.63
C SER A 276 -20.17 -31.54 4.06
N GLN A 277 -19.60 -30.38 4.32
CA GLN A 277 -20.08 -29.11 3.78
C GLN A 277 -18.91 -28.29 3.30
N THR A 278 -19.07 -27.68 2.12
CA THR A 278 -18.09 -26.78 1.56
C THR A 278 -18.72 -25.40 1.39
N LEU A 279 -18.05 -24.38 1.91
CA LEU A 279 -18.43 -22.98 1.78
C LEU A 279 -17.30 -22.25 1.05
N THR A 280 -17.67 -21.27 0.22
CA THR A 280 -16.68 -20.48 -0.54
C THR A 280 -16.88 -19.00 -0.27
N ALA A 281 -15.78 -18.27 -0.24
CA ALA A 281 -15.78 -16.82 -0.17
C ALA A 281 -14.55 -16.25 -0.86
N THR A 282 -14.64 -15.00 -1.30
CA THR A 282 -13.49 -14.25 -1.80
C THR A 282 -12.97 -13.35 -0.69
N LEU A 283 -11.73 -13.58 -0.27
CA LEU A 283 -11.04 -12.79 0.74
C LEU A 283 -10.16 -11.74 0.06
N GLY A 284 -10.31 -10.48 0.49
CA GLY A 284 -9.40 -9.42 0.07
C GLY A 284 -7.98 -9.63 0.61
N PRO A 285 -7.01 -8.79 0.16
CA PRO A 285 -5.64 -8.81 0.67
C PRO A 285 -5.63 -8.65 2.19
N LEU A 286 -4.88 -9.50 2.90
CA LEU A 286 -4.78 -9.52 4.36
C LEU A 286 -6.14 -9.56 5.10
N GLY A 287 -7.20 -9.92 4.38
CA GLY A 287 -8.56 -9.96 4.89
C GLY A 287 -8.88 -11.26 5.61
N SER A 288 -9.90 -11.24 6.46
CA SER A 288 -10.45 -12.43 7.11
C SER A 288 -11.95 -12.53 6.86
N PHE A 289 -12.46 -13.75 6.90
CA PHE A 289 -13.87 -14.04 6.73
C PHE A 289 -14.31 -15.16 7.68
N ALA A 290 -15.49 -15.01 8.28
CA ALA A 290 -16.08 -16.01 9.13
C ALA A 290 -17.08 -16.89 8.34
N PHE A 291 -16.74 -18.16 8.21
CA PHE A 291 -17.59 -19.17 7.60
C PHE A 291 -18.46 -19.82 8.67
N VAL A 292 -19.75 -19.91 8.42
CA VAL A 292 -20.72 -20.56 9.33
C VAL A 292 -21.40 -21.70 8.59
N PRO A 293 -20.91 -22.94 8.73
CA PRO A 293 -21.55 -24.11 8.18
C PRO A 293 -22.95 -24.29 8.79
N LYS A 294 -23.81 -25.05 8.08
CA LYS A 294 -25.10 -25.49 8.64
C LYS A 294 -24.84 -26.37 9.87
N LEU A 295 -25.84 -26.49 10.74
CA LEU A 295 -25.78 -27.35 11.91
C LEU A 295 -25.33 -28.76 11.54
N LEU A 296 -24.30 -29.27 12.24
CA LEU A 296 -23.85 -30.66 12.14
C LEU A 296 -24.63 -31.47 13.18
N LYS A 297 -25.26 -32.55 12.74
CA LYS A 297 -25.93 -33.48 13.64
C LYS A 297 -24.89 -34.33 14.35
N VAL A 298 -25.03 -34.48 15.65
CA VAL A 298 -24.16 -35.30 16.49
C VAL A 298 -25.00 -36.24 17.34
N ALA A 299 -24.46 -37.43 17.60
CA ALA A 299 -25.12 -38.38 18.48
C ALA A 299 -24.48 -38.33 19.88
N SER A 300 -25.33 -38.36 20.91
CA SER A 300 -24.88 -38.37 22.30
C SER A 300 -24.12 -39.68 22.60
N GLY A 301 -23.02 -39.57 23.35
CA GLY A 301 -22.20 -40.74 23.74
C GLY A 301 -21.25 -41.27 22.67
N LEU A 302 -21.26 -40.72 21.45
CA LEU A 302 -20.37 -41.14 20.37
C LEU A 302 -19.13 -40.26 20.26
N ARG A 303 -18.06 -40.86 19.73
CA ARG A 303 -16.83 -40.17 19.35
C ARG A 303 -16.85 -39.89 17.85
N SER A 304 -16.52 -38.68 17.47
CA SER A 304 -16.51 -38.28 16.08
C SER A 304 -15.25 -37.46 15.76
N GLN A 305 -14.85 -37.49 14.53
CA GLN A 305 -13.74 -36.68 14.03
C GLN A 305 -14.29 -35.50 13.22
N LEU A 306 -13.93 -34.27 13.61
CA LEU A 306 -14.17 -33.07 12.85
C LEU A 306 -12.87 -32.67 12.14
N THR A 307 -12.92 -32.60 10.83
CA THR A 307 -11.83 -32.11 9.99
C THR A 307 -12.29 -30.84 9.28
N ILE A 308 -11.53 -29.78 9.44
CA ILE A 308 -11.74 -28.49 8.76
C ILE A 308 -10.56 -28.27 7.84
N VAL A 309 -10.83 -28.11 6.53
CA VAL A 309 -9.81 -27.85 5.52
C VAL A 309 -10.16 -26.53 4.82
N ALA A 310 -9.27 -25.58 4.86
CA ALA A 310 -9.37 -24.36 4.06
C ALA A 310 -8.37 -24.45 2.90
N ARG A 311 -8.84 -24.14 1.68
CA ARG A 311 -8.04 -24.14 0.44
C ARG A 311 -8.27 -22.85 -0.32
N GLY A 312 -7.18 -22.25 -0.78
CA GLY A 312 -7.20 -21.07 -1.66
C GLY A 312 -6.96 -21.46 -3.12
N ALA A 313 -7.38 -20.59 -4.01
CA ALA A 313 -7.10 -20.69 -5.44
C ALA A 313 -6.22 -19.51 -5.88
N PRO A 314 -5.15 -19.75 -6.70
CA PRO A 314 -4.72 -21.06 -7.21
C PRO A 314 -4.17 -21.98 -6.11
N ALA A 315 -4.28 -23.29 -6.32
CA ALA A 315 -3.83 -24.27 -5.37
C ALA A 315 -2.29 -24.26 -5.21
N GLY A 316 -1.81 -24.43 -3.98
CA GLY A 316 -0.39 -24.53 -3.66
C GLY A 316 -0.17 -24.96 -2.20
N PRO A 317 1.04 -25.36 -1.80
CA PRO A 317 1.28 -25.91 -0.46
C PRO A 317 0.95 -24.93 0.67
N LYS A 318 1.20 -23.65 0.49
CA LYS A 318 0.84 -22.59 1.46
C LYS A 318 -0.63 -22.13 1.34
N MET A 319 -1.36 -22.64 0.35
CA MET A 319 -2.75 -22.31 0.06
C MET A 319 -3.72 -23.38 0.60
N SER A 320 -3.25 -24.25 1.48
CA SER A 320 -4.08 -25.24 2.16
C SER A 320 -3.67 -25.34 3.62
N THR A 321 -4.65 -25.31 4.50
CA THR A 321 -4.48 -25.51 5.95
C THR A 321 -5.61 -26.38 6.47
N SER A 322 -5.33 -27.17 7.53
CA SER A 322 -6.33 -28.03 8.15
C SER A 322 -6.28 -27.95 9.67
N ARG A 323 -7.43 -28.22 10.29
CA ARG A 323 -7.59 -28.43 11.73
C ARG A 323 -8.36 -29.72 11.93
N HIS A 324 -7.94 -30.50 12.92
CA HIS A 324 -8.55 -31.78 13.27
C HIS A 324 -8.90 -31.76 14.75
N TYR A 325 -10.10 -32.22 15.08
CA TYR A 325 -10.60 -32.29 16.44
C TYR A 325 -11.27 -33.63 16.66
N LEU A 326 -11.01 -34.27 17.81
CA LEU A 326 -11.81 -35.35 18.31
C LEU A 326 -13.03 -34.74 19.07
N VAL A 327 -14.22 -34.99 18.58
CA VAL A 327 -15.44 -34.50 19.18
C VAL A 327 -16.09 -35.61 20.01
N ILE A 328 -16.30 -35.35 21.28
CA ILE A 328 -16.97 -36.26 22.22
C ILE A 328 -18.20 -35.55 22.76
N VAL A 329 -19.37 -36.08 22.54
CA VAL A 329 -20.61 -35.53 23.11
C VAL A 329 -20.95 -36.35 24.36
N SER A 330 -21.08 -35.65 25.48
CA SER A 330 -21.44 -36.31 26.73
C SER A 330 -22.77 -37.05 26.60
N PRO A 331 -22.92 -38.27 27.19
CA PRO A 331 -24.21 -38.95 27.20
C PRO A 331 -25.22 -38.05 27.92
N SER A 332 -26.45 -38.02 27.39
CA SER A 332 -27.56 -37.44 28.12
C SER A 332 -27.77 -38.30 29.37
N GLY A 333 -27.40 -37.77 30.54
CA GLY A 333 -27.67 -38.45 31.79
C GLY A 333 -29.17 -38.70 31.92
N ASN A 334 -29.56 -39.95 32.08
CA ASN A 334 -30.89 -40.22 32.59
C ASN A 334 -30.95 -39.67 34.00
N SER A 335 -31.58 -38.50 34.14
CA SER A 335 -32.01 -37.96 35.42
C SER A 335 -33.31 -38.65 35.85
#